data_a634e15cb851c8b9c53df1ef1d104ec9
#
_entry.id   a634e15cb851c8b9c53df1ef1d104ec9
#
_cell.length_a   1.000
_cell.length_b   1.000
_cell.length_c   1.000
_cell.angle_alpha   90.00
_cell.angle_beta   90.00
_cell.angle_gamma   90.00
#
_symmetry.space_group_name_H-M   'P 1'
#
loop_
_entity.id
_entity.type
_entity.pdbx_description
1 polymer ?
#
loop_
_entity_poly.entity_id
_entity_poly.type
_entity_poly.pdbx_seq_one_letter_code
_entity_poly.pdbx_strand_id
1 'polypeptide(L)'
;MNESWHQQVKNQHREEIITAGRELFLQRNFPDVNIREVCQLAGISRVTFYKHFSSLDELVFEVQMSIMQQMTEYILPDSSVSGSGRQQLEAILYRWVDYAKNYPRQLRFITLFDLYYDSGTASPELKQQYEQFINTEGRQGFLQPILEQGIADGSLSSHLNPVHSGFFIFQTLMGVLQRMSMTRLPDYGTTVAYDDIVMPVVRMLVHTITVNSSQ
;
A
#
# COMPACT_ATOMS: atom_id res chain seq x y z
N MET A 1 2.12 -22.20 -32.99
CA MET A 1 3.17 -22.41 -31.97
C MET A 1 4.06 -21.20 -31.69
N ASN A 2 4.18 -20.21 -32.60
CA ASN A 2 5.07 -19.03 -32.41
C ASN A 2 4.46 -17.89 -31.56
N GLU A 3 3.14 -17.69 -31.55
CA GLU A 3 2.50 -16.57 -30.81
C GLU A 3 2.65 -16.71 -29.29
N SER A 4 2.52 -17.94 -28.77
CA SER A 4 2.68 -18.21 -27.33
C SER A 4 4.10 -17.86 -26.81
N TRP A 5 5.14 -18.19 -27.56
CA TRP A 5 6.53 -17.91 -27.18
C TRP A 5 6.85 -16.41 -27.23
N HIS A 6 6.45 -15.72 -28.28
CA HIS A 6 6.62 -14.25 -28.39
C HIS A 6 5.90 -13.50 -27.28
N GLN A 7 4.69 -13.96 -26.90
CA GLN A 7 3.95 -13.37 -25.79
C GLN A 7 4.64 -13.62 -24.46
N GLN A 8 5.19 -14.84 -24.23
CA GLN A 8 5.97 -15.14 -23.02
C GLN A 8 7.21 -14.24 -22.89
N VAL A 9 7.99 -14.09 -23.97
CA VAL A 9 9.19 -13.21 -23.96
C VAL A 9 8.80 -11.76 -23.72
N LYS A 10 7.70 -11.31 -24.32
CA LYS A 10 7.19 -9.96 -24.11
C LYS A 10 6.79 -9.73 -22.64
N ASN A 11 6.08 -10.68 -22.05
CA ASN A 11 5.68 -10.60 -20.64
C ASN A 11 6.91 -10.64 -19.72
N GLN A 12 7.89 -11.50 -20.01
CA GLN A 12 9.13 -11.57 -19.25
C GLN A 12 9.89 -10.25 -19.22
N HIS A 13 10.10 -9.60 -20.38
CA HIS A 13 10.78 -8.31 -20.43
C HIS A 13 10.01 -7.23 -19.63
N ARG A 14 8.67 -7.26 -19.67
CA ARG A 14 7.86 -6.32 -18.87
C ARG A 14 8.10 -6.49 -17.38
N GLU A 15 8.11 -7.72 -16.90
CA GLU A 15 8.38 -8.04 -15.49
C GLU A 15 9.83 -7.68 -15.07
N GLU A 16 10.80 -7.90 -15.94
CA GLU A 16 12.20 -7.50 -15.72
C GLU A 16 12.32 -5.96 -15.56
N ILE A 17 11.59 -5.19 -16.38
CA ILE A 17 11.55 -3.72 -16.29
C ILE A 17 10.91 -3.28 -14.97
N ILE A 18 9.77 -3.86 -14.60
CA ILE A 18 9.07 -3.53 -13.36
C ILE A 18 9.95 -3.84 -12.14
N THR A 19 10.60 -5.00 -12.15
CA THR A 19 11.50 -5.43 -11.06
C THR A 19 12.69 -4.47 -10.93
N ALA A 20 13.35 -4.13 -12.03
CA ALA A 20 14.47 -3.19 -12.02
C ALA A 20 14.04 -1.77 -11.60
N GLY A 21 12.90 -1.29 -12.12
CA GLY A 21 12.33 0.00 -11.72
C GLY A 21 12.04 0.04 -10.23
N ARG A 22 11.34 -0.99 -9.72
CA ARG A 22 11.03 -1.12 -8.31
C ARG A 22 12.28 -1.12 -7.43
N GLU A 23 13.31 -1.89 -7.78
CA GLU A 23 14.56 -1.92 -7.02
C GLU A 23 15.18 -0.53 -6.93
N LEU A 24 15.31 0.18 -8.05
CA LEU A 24 15.87 1.53 -8.08
C LEU A 24 15.03 2.54 -7.29
N PHE A 25 13.70 2.51 -7.46
CA PHE A 25 12.79 3.43 -6.78
C PHE A 25 12.71 3.22 -5.27
N LEU A 26 12.95 2.00 -4.79
CA LEU A 26 13.00 1.70 -3.36
C LEU A 26 14.37 1.98 -2.72
N GLN A 27 15.45 2.02 -3.51
CA GLN A 27 16.79 2.36 -3.03
C GLN A 27 16.98 3.88 -2.90
N ARG A 28 16.38 4.66 -3.80
CA ARG A 28 16.48 6.13 -3.86
C ARG A 28 15.16 6.72 -4.39
N ASN A 29 15.01 8.04 -4.31
CA ASN A 29 13.79 8.69 -4.77
C ASN A 29 13.60 8.49 -6.29
N PHE A 30 12.40 8.10 -6.74
CA PHE A 30 12.15 7.82 -8.15
C PHE A 30 12.38 9.02 -9.08
N PRO A 31 12.19 10.31 -8.69
CA PRO A 31 12.56 11.44 -9.55
C PRO A 31 14.05 11.49 -9.91
N ASP A 32 14.91 10.86 -9.13
CA ASP A 32 16.36 10.80 -9.36
C ASP A 32 16.77 9.60 -10.24
N VAL A 33 15.82 8.80 -10.70
CA VAL A 33 16.05 7.62 -11.55
C VAL A 33 15.73 7.96 -13.00
N ASN A 34 16.49 7.40 -13.93
CA ASN A 34 16.26 7.58 -15.36
C ASN A 34 16.13 6.24 -16.11
N ILE A 35 15.52 6.29 -17.30
CA ILE A 35 15.27 5.09 -18.13
C ILE A 35 16.55 4.32 -18.45
N ARG A 36 17.71 5.01 -18.58
CA ARG A 36 18.98 4.35 -18.89
C ARG A 36 19.39 3.40 -17.76
N GLU A 37 19.24 3.82 -16.52
CA GLU A 37 19.57 3.02 -15.34
C GLU A 37 18.64 1.82 -15.21
N VAL A 38 17.33 2.02 -15.45
CA VAL A 38 16.36 0.91 -15.48
C VAL A 38 16.73 -0.11 -16.55
N CYS A 39 17.02 0.34 -17.78
CA CYS A 39 17.43 -0.56 -18.86
C CYS A 39 18.72 -1.30 -18.54
N GLN A 40 19.69 -0.64 -17.92
CA GLN A 40 20.96 -1.25 -17.54
C GLN A 40 20.75 -2.34 -16.48
N LEU A 41 19.93 -2.08 -15.48
CA LEU A 41 19.64 -3.05 -14.42
C LEU A 41 18.81 -4.23 -14.93
N ALA A 42 17.83 -3.97 -15.80
CA ALA A 42 16.98 -5.00 -16.43
C ALA A 42 17.71 -5.80 -17.54
N GLY A 43 18.91 -5.39 -17.96
CA GLY A 43 19.64 -6.05 -19.05
C GLY A 43 19.01 -5.89 -20.43
N ILE A 44 18.25 -4.80 -20.68
CA ILE A 44 17.52 -4.58 -21.92
C ILE A 44 17.96 -3.29 -22.64
N SER A 45 17.58 -3.17 -23.92
CA SER A 45 17.77 -1.92 -24.67
C SER A 45 16.66 -0.88 -24.37
N ARG A 46 16.96 0.41 -24.62
CA ARG A 46 15.92 1.47 -24.58
C ARG A 46 14.80 1.20 -25.58
N VAL A 47 15.09 0.62 -26.74
CA VAL A 47 14.06 0.25 -27.72
C VAL A 47 13.11 -0.79 -27.13
N THR A 48 13.63 -1.75 -26.38
CA THR A 48 12.84 -2.76 -25.68
C THR A 48 11.99 -2.10 -24.59
N PHE A 49 12.55 -1.17 -23.80
CA PHE A 49 11.78 -0.41 -22.80
C PHE A 49 10.55 0.27 -23.43
N TYR A 50 10.75 1.04 -24.50
CA TYR A 50 9.65 1.78 -25.15
C TYR A 50 8.62 0.92 -25.89
N LYS A 51 8.85 -0.40 -26.00
CA LYS A 51 7.81 -1.35 -26.44
C LYS A 51 6.83 -1.71 -25.32
N HIS A 52 7.19 -1.44 -24.05
CA HIS A 52 6.41 -1.82 -22.87
C HIS A 52 5.88 -0.63 -22.08
N PHE A 53 6.65 0.46 -22.05
CA PHE A 53 6.35 1.68 -21.29
C PHE A 53 6.62 2.91 -22.14
N SER A 54 5.66 3.81 -22.25
CA SER A 54 5.80 5.05 -23.01
C SER A 54 6.68 6.09 -22.30
N SER A 55 6.75 6.00 -20.96
CA SER A 55 7.50 6.93 -20.12
C SER A 55 8.00 6.27 -18.84
N LEU A 56 8.87 6.98 -18.11
CA LEU A 56 9.25 6.57 -16.77
C LEU A 56 8.06 6.68 -15.79
N ASP A 57 7.21 7.68 -15.97
CA ASP A 57 6.02 7.86 -15.13
C ASP A 57 5.07 6.66 -15.23
N GLU A 58 4.85 6.12 -16.42
CA GLU A 58 4.07 4.90 -16.59
C GLU A 58 4.65 3.73 -15.80
N LEU A 59 5.98 3.57 -15.79
CA LEU A 59 6.64 2.56 -14.96
C LEU A 59 6.48 2.84 -13.46
N VAL A 60 6.54 4.12 -13.04
CA VAL A 60 6.34 4.51 -11.62
C VAL A 60 4.92 4.15 -11.17
N PHE A 61 3.90 4.42 -11.99
CA PHE A 61 2.51 4.04 -11.72
C PHE A 61 2.34 2.52 -11.61
N GLU A 62 2.96 1.76 -12.53
CA GLU A 62 2.91 0.29 -12.49
C GLU A 62 3.56 -0.28 -11.22
N VAL A 63 4.71 0.28 -10.82
CA VAL A 63 5.37 -0.10 -9.57
C VAL A 63 4.51 0.25 -8.35
N GLN A 64 3.85 1.41 -8.35
CA GLN A 64 2.91 1.80 -7.30
C GLN A 64 1.75 0.79 -7.17
N MET A 65 1.11 0.45 -8.29
CA MET A 65 0.03 -0.56 -8.30
C MET A 65 0.51 -1.92 -7.77
N SER A 66 1.71 -2.36 -8.20
CA SER A 66 2.30 -3.61 -7.72
C SER A 66 2.58 -3.59 -6.21
N ILE A 67 3.11 -2.49 -5.66
CA ILE A 67 3.35 -2.33 -4.22
C ILE A 67 2.04 -2.34 -3.44
N MET A 68 1.02 -1.62 -3.92
CA MET A 68 -0.30 -1.58 -3.29
C MET A 68 -0.96 -2.96 -3.28
N GLN A 69 -0.82 -3.72 -4.36
CA GLN A 69 -1.32 -5.08 -4.44
C GLN A 69 -0.66 -5.98 -3.41
N GLN A 70 0.66 -6.01 -3.36
CA GLN A 70 1.40 -6.81 -2.40
C GLN A 70 1.10 -6.43 -0.96
N MET A 71 0.94 -5.13 -0.67
CA MET A 71 0.54 -4.66 0.65
C MET A 71 -0.84 -5.21 1.02
N THR A 72 -1.80 -5.14 0.10
CA THR A 72 -3.16 -5.64 0.33
C THR A 72 -3.18 -7.16 0.56
N GLU A 73 -2.46 -7.92 -0.25
CA GLU A 73 -2.32 -9.38 -0.10
C GLU A 73 -1.65 -9.76 1.24
N TYR A 74 -0.69 -8.97 1.69
CA TYR A 74 -0.04 -9.19 2.99
C TYR A 74 -0.97 -8.91 4.16
N ILE A 75 -1.74 -7.83 4.09
CA ILE A 75 -2.58 -7.33 5.19
C ILE A 75 -3.86 -8.14 5.30
N LEU A 76 -4.51 -8.45 4.17
CA LEU A 76 -5.74 -9.22 4.19
C LEU A 76 -5.43 -10.68 4.54
N PRO A 77 -6.09 -11.22 5.55
CA PRO A 77 -5.96 -12.64 5.86
C PRO A 77 -6.57 -13.48 4.74
N ASP A 78 -5.98 -14.65 4.49
CA ASP A 78 -6.69 -15.69 3.77
C ASP A 78 -8.07 -15.92 4.39
N SER A 79 -9.04 -16.29 3.59
CA SER A 79 -10.47 -16.47 3.95
C SER A 79 -10.73 -17.41 5.15
N SER A 80 -9.68 -17.88 5.83
CA SER A 80 -9.70 -18.80 6.97
C SER A 80 -9.65 -18.12 8.35
N VAL A 81 -9.56 -16.77 8.44
CA VAL A 81 -9.57 -16.10 9.76
C VAL A 81 -10.98 -16.15 10.32
N SER A 82 -11.23 -17.18 11.16
CA SER A 82 -12.43 -17.29 11.96
C SER A 82 -12.35 -16.32 13.15
N GLY A 83 -13.48 -15.74 13.50
CA GLY A 83 -13.57 -14.83 14.66
C GLY A 83 -14.60 -13.73 14.45
N SER A 84 -14.84 -12.96 15.51
CA SER A 84 -15.71 -11.79 15.44
C SER A 84 -15.11 -10.73 14.50
N GLY A 85 -15.95 -9.83 13.98
CA GLY A 85 -15.48 -8.72 13.14
C GLY A 85 -14.41 -7.87 13.84
N ARG A 86 -14.52 -7.68 15.16
CA ARG A 86 -13.47 -7.03 15.97
C ARG A 86 -12.14 -7.77 15.91
N GLN A 87 -12.15 -9.09 16.09
CA GLN A 87 -10.90 -9.88 16.06
C GLN A 87 -10.24 -9.85 14.67
N GLN A 88 -11.04 -9.92 13.62
CA GLN A 88 -10.55 -9.80 12.24
C GLN A 88 -9.94 -8.42 11.99
N LEU A 89 -10.60 -7.35 12.43
CA LEU A 89 -10.06 -5.99 12.31
C LEU A 89 -8.75 -5.83 13.08
N GLU A 90 -8.68 -6.27 14.33
CA GLU A 90 -7.45 -6.24 15.13
C GLU A 90 -6.31 -6.97 14.40
N ALA A 91 -6.56 -8.15 13.85
CA ALA A 91 -5.57 -8.91 13.10
C ALA A 91 -5.06 -8.15 11.87
N ILE A 92 -5.94 -7.48 11.13
CA ILE A 92 -5.57 -6.64 9.98
C ILE A 92 -4.70 -5.47 10.42
N LEU A 93 -5.07 -4.75 11.48
CA LEU A 93 -4.30 -3.62 11.97
C LEU A 93 -2.88 -4.05 12.41
N TYR A 94 -2.75 -5.19 13.10
CA TYR A 94 -1.45 -5.74 13.47
C TYR A 94 -0.62 -6.16 12.25
N ARG A 95 -1.23 -6.81 11.24
CA ARG A 95 -0.54 -7.15 9.98
C ARG A 95 -0.07 -5.91 9.24
N TRP A 96 -0.83 -4.83 9.32
CA TRP A 96 -0.44 -3.56 8.69
C TRP A 96 0.78 -2.94 9.38
N VAL A 97 0.81 -2.97 10.71
CA VAL A 97 1.99 -2.55 11.48
C VAL A 97 3.20 -3.43 11.15
N ASP A 98 3.00 -4.74 11.05
CA ASP A 98 4.06 -5.68 10.69
C ASP A 98 4.58 -5.44 9.25
N TYR A 99 3.68 -5.23 8.29
CA TYR A 99 4.07 -4.80 6.95
C TYR A 99 4.93 -3.53 6.96
N ALA A 100 4.52 -2.53 7.73
CA ALA A 100 5.25 -1.27 7.82
C ALA A 100 6.67 -1.43 8.40
N LYS A 101 6.84 -2.34 9.36
CA LYS A 101 8.16 -2.68 9.92
C LYS A 101 9.05 -3.41 8.94
N ASN A 102 8.49 -4.36 8.20
CA ASN A 102 9.24 -5.20 7.28
C ASN A 102 9.54 -4.50 5.95
N TYR A 103 8.66 -3.56 5.53
CA TYR A 103 8.74 -2.90 4.21
C TYR A 103 8.73 -1.36 4.30
N PRO A 104 9.56 -0.72 5.13
CA PRO A 104 9.52 0.73 5.32
C PRO A 104 9.85 1.52 4.04
N ARG A 105 10.65 0.94 3.13
CA ARG A 105 10.98 1.57 1.85
C ARG A 105 9.76 1.65 0.92
N GLN A 106 8.86 0.65 0.98
CA GLN A 106 7.63 0.67 0.19
C GLN A 106 6.67 1.75 0.69
N LEU A 107 6.50 1.90 2.01
CA LEU A 107 5.69 3.00 2.56
C LEU A 107 6.26 4.38 2.21
N ARG A 108 7.59 4.53 2.21
CA ARG A 108 8.25 5.76 1.76
C ARG A 108 7.97 6.02 0.29
N PHE A 109 8.04 5.00 -0.56
CA PHE A 109 7.73 5.12 -1.98
C PHE A 109 6.27 5.57 -2.19
N ILE A 110 5.29 4.95 -1.51
CA ILE A 110 3.88 5.35 -1.57
C ILE A 110 3.72 6.82 -1.18
N THR A 111 4.36 7.27 -0.09
CA THR A 111 4.28 8.67 0.35
C THR A 111 4.86 9.63 -0.69
N LEU A 112 5.99 9.30 -1.29
CA LEU A 112 6.60 10.11 -2.35
C LEU A 112 5.75 10.13 -3.62
N PHE A 113 5.13 8.99 -3.95
CA PHE A 113 4.20 8.89 -5.07
C PHE A 113 3.01 9.82 -4.87
N ASP A 114 2.35 9.77 -3.72
CA ASP A 114 1.21 10.62 -3.39
C ASP A 114 1.59 12.10 -3.50
N LEU A 115 2.72 12.51 -2.92
CA LEU A 115 3.19 13.90 -2.96
C LEU A 115 3.54 14.38 -4.37
N TYR A 116 4.16 13.54 -5.20
CA TYR A 116 4.64 13.92 -6.52
C TYR A 116 3.49 14.01 -7.52
N TYR A 117 2.56 13.05 -7.49
CA TYR A 117 1.49 12.95 -8.47
C TYR A 117 0.20 13.68 -8.08
N ASP A 118 0.01 14.03 -6.80
CA ASP A 118 -1.06 14.93 -6.39
C ASP A 118 -0.83 16.35 -6.94
N SER A 119 0.43 16.75 -7.12
CA SER A 119 0.82 18.07 -7.66
C SER A 119 0.48 18.32 -9.15
N GLY A 120 -0.18 17.39 -9.83
CA GLY A 120 -0.66 17.60 -11.20
C GLY A 120 0.32 17.20 -12.32
N THR A 121 1.45 16.59 -12.00
CA THR A 121 2.52 16.25 -12.95
C THR A 121 2.24 15.04 -13.84
N ALA A 122 1.36 14.11 -13.42
CA ALA A 122 1.02 12.94 -14.21
C ALA A 122 0.01 13.25 -15.32
N SER A 123 0.07 12.47 -16.41
CA SER A 123 -0.94 12.56 -17.47
C SER A 123 -2.33 12.18 -16.96
N PRO A 124 -3.41 12.78 -17.54
CA PRO A 124 -4.78 12.43 -17.15
C PRO A 124 -5.09 10.93 -17.28
N GLU A 125 -4.52 10.28 -18.31
CA GLU A 125 -4.72 8.86 -18.59
C GLU A 125 -4.14 7.98 -17.47
N LEU A 126 -2.92 8.28 -16.99
CA LEU A 126 -2.30 7.55 -15.88
C LEU A 126 -3.07 7.74 -14.58
N LYS A 127 -3.56 8.96 -14.32
CA LYS A 127 -4.42 9.23 -13.15
C LYS A 127 -5.71 8.42 -13.22
N GLN A 128 -6.38 8.40 -14.35
CA GLN A 128 -7.61 7.64 -14.55
C GLN A 128 -7.39 6.13 -14.35
N GLN A 129 -6.30 5.58 -14.88
CA GLN A 129 -5.94 4.17 -14.69
C GLN A 129 -5.70 3.84 -13.20
N TYR A 130 -5.00 4.72 -12.49
CA TYR A 130 -4.74 4.55 -11.07
C TYR A 130 -6.02 4.66 -10.23
N GLU A 131 -6.89 5.62 -10.53
CA GLU A 131 -8.21 5.75 -9.89
C GLU A 131 -9.08 4.51 -10.13
N GLN A 132 -9.10 3.98 -11.35
CA GLN A 132 -9.79 2.73 -11.66
C GLN A 132 -9.24 1.56 -10.84
N PHE A 133 -7.92 1.43 -10.76
CA PHE A 133 -7.26 0.39 -9.99
C PHE A 133 -7.65 0.48 -8.50
N ILE A 134 -7.63 1.67 -7.91
CA ILE A 134 -8.02 1.88 -6.50
C ILE A 134 -9.51 1.56 -6.28
N ASN A 135 -10.38 1.97 -7.19
CA ASN A 135 -11.82 1.79 -7.05
C ASN A 135 -12.28 0.36 -7.36
N THR A 136 -11.70 -0.30 -8.37
CA THR A 136 -12.19 -1.59 -8.88
C THR A 136 -11.78 -2.76 -7.99
N GLU A 137 -10.60 -2.73 -7.41
CA GLU A 137 -10.11 -3.81 -6.57
C GLU A 137 -10.53 -3.69 -5.09
N GLY A 138 -11.51 -2.82 -4.81
CA GLY A 138 -12.13 -2.70 -3.48
C GLY A 138 -11.18 -2.21 -2.39
N ARG A 139 -10.02 -1.67 -2.76
CA ARG A 139 -8.94 -1.33 -1.83
C ARG A 139 -9.25 -0.18 -0.89
N GLN A 140 -10.16 0.71 -1.27
CA GLN A 140 -10.67 1.74 -0.36
C GLN A 140 -11.70 1.19 0.63
N GLY A 141 -12.38 0.10 0.27
CA GLY A 141 -13.50 -0.47 1.05
C GLY A 141 -13.19 -1.78 1.75
N PHE A 142 -11.95 -2.29 1.76
CA PHE A 142 -11.64 -3.63 2.29
C PHE A 142 -11.93 -3.80 3.79
N LEU A 143 -11.97 -2.72 4.56
CA LEU A 143 -12.38 -2.75 5.97
C LEU A 143 -13.89 -2.80 6.14
N GLN A 144 -14.67 -2.32 5.16
CA GLN A 144 -16.12 -2.22 5.26
C GLN A 144 -16.81 -3.55 5.59
N PRO A 145 -16.56 -4.66 4.88
CA PRO A 145 -17.23 -5.94 5.17
C PRO A 145 -16.93 -6.45 6.59
N ILE A 146 -15.72 -6.18 7.09
CA ILE A 146 -15.28 -6.60 8.43
C ILE A 146 -15.96 -5.76 9.51
N LEU A 147 -16.11 -4.45 9.26
CA LEU A 147 -16.84 -3.55 10.14
C LEU A 147 -18.34 -3.90 10.17
N GLU A 148 -18.94 -4.20 9.01
CA GLU A 148 -20.33 -4.68 8.91
C GLU A 148 -20.54 -5.97 9.68
N GLN A 149 -19.62 -6.93 9.54
CA GLN A 149 -19.65 -8.17 10.32
C GLN A 149 -19.56 -7.90 11.82
N GLY A 150 -18.65 -7.02 12.27
CA GLY A 150 -18.49 -6.70 13.68
C GLY A 150 -19.70 -5.99 14.28
N ILE A 151 -20.40 -5.19 13.50
CA ILE A 151 -21.69 -4.59 13.90
C ILE A 151 -22.76 -5.70 14.00
N ALA A 152 -22.83 -6.59 13.02
CA ALA A 152 -23.82 -7.66 12.97
C ALA A 152 -23.63 -8.70 14.08
N ASP A 153 -22.38 -9.03 14.44
CA ASP A 153 -22.06 -9.96 15.53
C ASP A 153 -22.00 -9.30 16.92
N GLY A 154 -22.21 -7.99 17.00
CA GLY A 154 -22.23 -7.22 18.23
C GLY A 154 -20.86 -6.96 18.85
N SER A 155 -19.77 -7.30 18.19
CA SER A 155 -18.38 -7.06 18.66
C SER A 155 -17.91 -5.63 18.42
N LEU A 156 -18.57 -4.89 17.55
CA LEU A 156 -18.38 -3.47 17.31
C LEU A 156 -19.67 -2.68 17.57
N SER A 157 -19.53 -1.38 17.80
CA SER A 157 -20.64 -0.49 18.10
C SER A 157 -21.65 -0.42 16.95
N SER A 158 -22.94 -0.58 17.24
CA SER A 158 -24.04 -0.47 16.26
C SER A 158 -24.23 0.94 15.69
N HIS A 159 -23.63 1.96 16.31
CA HIS A 159 -23.71 3.35 15.85
C HIS A 159 -22.66 3.70 14.80
N LEU A 160 -21.74 2.79 14.48
CA LEU A 160 -20.71 3.02 13.48
C LEU A 160 -21.31 3.09 12.08
N ASN A 161 -20.81 4.03 11.29
CA ASN A 161 -20.96 3.98 9.85
C ASN A 161 -19.75 3.22 9.27
N PRO A 162 -19.90 2.02 8.67
CA PRO A 162 -18.79 1.18 8.25
C PRO A 162 -17.86 1.89 7.27
N VAL A 163 -18.40 2.65 6.32
CA VAL A 163 -17.63 3.38 5.31
C VAL A 163 -16.78 4.47 5.98
N HIS A 164 -17.41 5.35 6.77
CA HIS A 164 -16.69 6.45 7.44
C HIS A 164 -15.66 5.92 8.45
N SER A 165 -16.00 4.88 9.20
CA SER A 165 -15.08 4.24 10.14
C SER A 165 -13.91 3.59 9.45
N GLY A 166 -14.13 2.93 8.31
CA GLY A 166 -13.08 2.37 7.47
C GLY A 166 -12.08 3.42 6.98
N PHE A 167 -12.60 4.54 6.46
CA PHE A 167 -11.75 5.68 6.08
C PHE A 167 -10.97 6.28 7.25
N PHE A 168 -11.63 6.47 8.39
CA PHE A 168 -11.00 7.02 9.59
C PHE A 168 -9.83 6.11 10.04
N ILE A 169 -10.07 4.81 10.13
CA ILE A 169 -9.05 3.83 10.53
C ILE A 169 -7.89 3.84 9.54
N PHE A 170 -8.21 3.78 8.23
CA PHE A 170 -7.21 3.77 7.17
C PHE A 170 -6.32 5.01 7.24
N GLN A 171 -6.91 6.21 7.20
CA GLN A 171 -6.16 7.47 7.17
C GLN A 171 -5.32 7.67 8.42
N THR A 172 -5.88 7.32 9.60
CA THR A 172 -5.17 7.48 10.86
C THR A 172 -3.96 6.54 10.94
N LEU A 173 -4.16 5.24 10.71
CA LEU A 173 -3.07 4.29 10.82
C LEU A 173 -2.03 4.51 9.71
N MET A 174 -2.46 4.65 8.46
CA MET A 174 -1.55 4.87 7.32
C MET A 174 -0.73 6.15 7.52
N GLY A 175 -1.34 7.24 7.97
CA GLY A 175 -0.63 8.48 8.25
C GLY A 175 0.48 8.32 9.29
N VAL A 176 0.22 7.57 10.37
CA VAL A 176 1.25 7.28 11.38
C VAL A 176 2.33 6.37 10.80
N LEU A 177 1.98 5.30 10.11
CA LEU A 177 2.94 4.34 9.54
C LEU A 177 3.83 5.00 8.47
N GLN A 178 3.25 5.81 7.59
CA GLN A 178 4.00 6.59 6.60
C GLN A 178 4.96 7.57 7.30
N ARG A 179 4.49 8.32 8.31
CA ARG A 179 5.33 9.24 9.08
C ARG A 179 6.50 8.51 9.73
N MET A 180 6.26 7.36 10.33
CA MET A 180 7.29 6.54 10.97
C MET A 180 8.30 5.96 9.97
N SER A 181 7.92 5.73 8.72
CA SER A 181 8.84 5.29 7.65
C SER A 181 9.79 6.38 7.16
N MET A 182 9.42 7.65 7.35
CA MET A 182 10.15 8.83 6.84
C MET A 182 11.07 9.45 7.88
N THR A 183 10.79 9.28 9.16
CA THR A 183 11.40 10.09 10.23
C THR A 183 12.25 9.21 11.13
N ARG A 184 13.48 9.64 11.41
CA ARG A 184 14.21 9.13 12.58
C ARG A 184 13.56 9.70 13.82
N LEU A 185 13.25 8.84 14.78
CA LEU A 185 12.75 9.29 16.07
C LEU A 185 13.84 10.17 16.74
N PRO A 186 13.47 11.32 17.28
CA PRO A 186 14.41 12.16 18.01
C PRO A 186 14.92 11.41 19.26
N ASP A 187 16.19 11.57 19.56
CA ASP A 187 16.74 11.10 20.83
C ASP A 187 16.51 12.18 21.89
N TYR A 188 15.51 11.96 22.73
CA TYR A 188 15.20 12.83 23.87
C TYR A 188 15.85 12.34 25.18
N GLY A 189 16.91 11.52 25.08
CA GLY A 189 17.53 10.89 26.26
C GLY A 189 16.76 9.69 26.80
N THR A 190 15.63 9.33 26.15
CA THR A 190 14.89 8.09 26.33
C THR A 190 14.69 7.44 24.97
N THR A 191 15.03 6.17 24.85
CA THR A 191 14.82 5.43 23.60
C THR A 191 13.33 5.20 23.41
N VAL A 192 12.69 5.93 22.52
CA VAL A 192 11.31 5.69 22.08
C VAL A 192 11.34 4.64 20.97
N ALA A 193 10.79 3.46 21.22
CA ALA A 193 10.71 2.41 20.21
C ALA A 193 9.55 2.68 19.23
N TYR A 194 9.64 2.11 18.04
CA TYR A 194 8.58 2.16 17.03
C TYR A 194 7.22 1.75 17.61
N ASP A 195 7.20 0.67 18.42
CA ASP A 195 5.98 0.14 19.02
C ASP A 195 5.39 1.04 20.11
N ASP A 196 6.20 1.87 20.76
CA ASP A 196 5.72 2.82 21.76
C ASP A 196 4.80 3.90 21.16
N ILE A 197 4.95 4.15 19.84
CA ILE A 197 4.12 5.10 19.11
C ILE A 197 2.97 4.40 18.39
N VAL A 198 3.26 3.33 17.67
CA VAL A 198 2.28 2.72 16.75
C VAL A 198 1.25 1.87 17.50
N MET A 199 1.67 1.10 18.51
CA MET A 199 0.75 0.21 19.22
C MET A 199 -0.32 0.94 20.04
N PRO A 200 -0.05 2.09 20.69
CA PRO A 200 -1.12 2.93 21.27
C PRO A 200 -2.15 3.39 20.25
N VAL A 201 -1.74 3.74 19.01
CA VAL A 201 -2.67 4.15 17.96
C VAL A 201 -3.59 2.99 17.58
N VAL A 202 -3.06 1.78 17.39
CA VAL A 202 -3.88 0.58 17.12
C VAL A 202 -4.90 0.35 18.24
N ARG A 203 -4.45 0.37 19.51
CA ARG A 203 -5.35 0.21 20.66
C ARG A 203 -6.44 1.28 20.73
N MET A 204 -6.08 2.52 20.46
CA MET A 204 -7.04 3.65 20.44
C MET A 204 -8.07 3.49 19.32
N LEU A 205 -7.65 3.09 18.12
CA LEU A 205 -8.55 2.82 16.99
C LEU A 205 -9.55 1.72 17.36
N VAL A 206 -9.06 0.59 17.88
CA VAL A 206 -9.93 -0.52 18.29
C VAL A 206 -10.89 -0.10 19.41
N HIS A 207 -10.39 0.62 20.43
CA HIS A 207 -11.22 1.09 21.54
C HIS A 207 -12.35 2.04 21.08
N THR A 208 -12.05 2.94 20.14
CA THR A 208 -13.04 3.93 19.65
C THR A 208 -14.24 3.28 18.95
N ILE A 209 -14.04 2.12 18.33
CA ILE A 209 -15.08 1.43 17.55
C ILE A 209 -15.72 0.24 18.28
N THR A 210 -15.22 -0.12 19.47
CA THR A 210 -15.82 -1.19 20.27
C THR A 210 -17.01 -0.69 21.08
N VAL A 211 -17.90 -1.61 21.39
CA VAL A 211 -19.00 -1.34 22.32
C VAL A 211 -18.41 -1.03 23.69
N ASN A 212 -18.62 0.17 24.22
CA ASN A 212 -18.34 0.43 25.61
C ASN A 212 -19.30 -0.39 26.47
N SER A 213 -18.81 -1.38 27.17
CA SER A 213 -19.57 -2.22 28.12
C SER A 213 -19.99 -1.45 29.40
N SER A 214 -20.23 -0.13 29.27
CA SER A 214 -20.55 0.74 30.38
C SER A 214 -21.59 1.79 29.98
N GLN A 215 -22.87 1.38 29.96
CA GLN A 215 -24.01 2.18 30.33
C GLN A 215 -25.09 1.31 30.91
#